data_422822e1523cc3a4785aba9dc8792639
#
_entry.id   422822e1523cc3a4785aba9dc8792639
#
_cell.length_a   1.000
_cell.length_b   1.000
_cell.length_c   1.000
_cell.angle_alpha   90.00
_cell.angle_beta   90.00
_cell.angle_gamma   90.00
#
_symmetry.space_group_name_H-M   'P 1'
#
loop_
_entity.id
_entity.type
_entity.pdbx_description
1 polymer ?
#
loop_
_entity_poly.entity_id
_entity_poly.type
_entity_poly.pdbx_seq_one_letter_code
_entity_poly.pdbx_strand_id
1 'polypeptide(L)'
;MKKVALITGITGQDGSYLAELLIEKKYDVHGIIRRSSSFNTERIEHLYIEELIEDLKSKRKLNLHYGDMTDSSNLIRLIQKIKPTEIYNLAAQSHVKVSFDLPEYTAETDGIGTLRILESIKSNKLEKKIK
;
A
#
# COMPACT_ATOMS: atom_id res chain seq x y z
N MET A 1 19.39 7.95 -7.03
CA MET A 1 18.80 6.74 -6.48
C MET A 1 17.30 6.76 -6.75
N LYS A 2 16.77 5.68 -7.24
CA LYS A 2 15.34 5.57 -7.52
C LYS A 2 14.55 5.58 -6.21
N LYS A 3 13.54 6.44 -6.11
CA LYS A 3 12.64 6.48 -4.96
C LYS A 3 11.53 5.47 -5.17
N VAL A 4 11.32 4.63 -4.19
CA VAL A 4 10.31 3.57 -4.19
C VAL A 4 9.35 3.81 -3.03
N ALA A 5 8.07 4.02 -3.33
CA ALA A 5 7.04 4.23 -2.34
C ALA A 5 6.15 3.00 -2.21
N LEU A 6 5.87 2.58 -0.98
CA LEU A 6 4.87 1.57 -0.67
C LEU A 6 3.69 2.24 0.03
N ILE A 7 2.49 2.08 -0.53
CA ILE A 7 1.25 2.67 0.00
C ILE A 7 0.32 1.54 0.42
N THR A 8 -0.05 1.51 1.69
CA THR A 8 -1.19 0.72 2.16
C THR A 8 -2.45 1.58 2.09
N GLY A 9 -3.61 0.98 1.84
CA GLY A 9 -4.85 1.75 1.66
C GLY A 9 -4.89 2.57 0.36
N ILE A 10 -4.22 2.11 -0.68
CA ILE A 10 -4.09 2.82 -1.96
C ILE A 10 -5.43 3.01 -2.68
N THR A 11 -6.41 2.15 -2.42
CA THR A 11 -7.76 2.26 -3.01
C THR A 11 -8.65 3.29 -2.31
N GLY A 12 -8.22 3.84 -1.19
CA GLY A 12 -8.90 4.91 -0.50
C GLY A 12 -8.72 6.26 -1.18
N GLN A 13 -9.42 7.28 -0.70
CA GLN A 13 -9.34 8.63 -1.26
C GLN A 13 -7.92 9.20 -1.14
N ASP A 14 -7.36 9.23 0.06
CA ASP A 14 -6.02 9.80 0.29
C ASP A 14 -4.93 8.96 -0.38
N GLY A 15 -5.06 7.64 -0.35
CA GLY A 15 -4.11 6.72 -0.98
C GLY A 15 -4.05 6.88 -2.49
N SER A 16 -5.19 7.05 -3.15
CA SER A 16 -5.26 7.25 -4.61
C SER A 16 -4.66 8.58 -5.04
N TYR A 17 -4.97 9.68 -4.36
CA TYR A 17 -4.37 10.98 -4.64
C TYR A 17 -2.86 11.01 -4.38
N LEU A 18 -2.42 10.35 -3.32
CA LEU A 18 -1.00 10.22 -3.03
C LEU A 18 -0.27 9.43 -4.13
N ALA A 19 -0.87 8.35 -4.62
CA ALA A 19 -0.31 7.56 -5.71
C ALA A 19 -0.11 8.40 -6.97
N GLU A 20 -1.10 9.19 -7.37
CA GLU A 20 -0.99 10.13 -8.51
C GLU A 20 0.18 11.08 -8.34
N LEU A 21 0.23 11.76 -7.18
CA LEU A 21 1.30 12.72 -6.87
C LEU A 21 2.69 12.10 -6.92
N LEU A 22 2.85 10.89 -6.37
CA LEU A 22 4.14 10.21 -6.35
C LEU A 22 4.55 9.71 -7.74
N ILE A 23 3.60 9.26 -8.56
CA ILE A 23 3.84 8.90 -9.96
C ILE A 23 4.32 10.14 -10.75
N GLU A 24 3.65 11.28 -10.60
CA GLU A 24 4.08 12.54 -11.22
C GLU A 24 5.50 12.93 -10.79
N LYS A 25 5.85 12.68 -9.54
CA LYS A 25 7.19 12.90 -8.99
C LYS A 25 8.21 11.82 -9.38
N LYS A 26 7.83 10.90 -10.27
CA LYS A 26 8.68 9.82 -10.82
C LYS A 26 9.14 8.78 -9.78
N TYR A 27 8.35 8.57 -8.75
CA TYR A 27 8.51 7.43 -7.85
C TYR A 27 8.10 6.13 -8.55
N ASP A 28 8.72 5.05 -8.15
CA ASP A 28 8.19 3.70 -8.37
C ASP A 28 7.16 3.44 -7.26
N VAL A 29 5.90 3.39 -7.63
CA VAL A 29 4.82 3.32 -6.66
C VAL A 29 4.28 1.89 -6.57
N HIS A 30 4.27 1.37 -5.36
CA HIS A 30 3.71 0.07 -5.01
C HIS A 30 2.53 0.26 -4.07
N GLY A 31 1.42 -0.40 -4.36
CA GLY A 31 0.23 -0.38 -3.51
C GLY A 31 -0.13 -1.76 -2.99
N ILE A 32 -0.61 -1.82 -1.76
CA ILE A 32 -1.19 -3.03 -1.18
C ILE A 32 -2.71 -2.93 -1.28
N ILE A 33 -3.32 -3.93 -1.92
CA ILE A 33 -4.77 -4.10 -2.01
C ILE A 33 -5.18 -5.39 -1.31
N ARG A 34 -6.34 -5.35 -0.64
CA ARG A 34 -6.94 -6.55 -0.05
C ARG A 34 -7.67 -7.36 -1.13
N ARG A 35 -7.65 -8.68 -0.98
CA ARG A 35 -8.63 -9.52 -1.67
C ARG A 35 -10.01 -9.19 -1.11
N SER A 36 -10.89 -8.75 -1.96
CA SER A 36 -12.29 -8.52 -1.63
C SER A 36 -13.16 -9.08 -2.73
N SER A 37 -14.39 -9.44 -2.39
CA SER A 37 -15.40 -9.90 -3.35
C SER A 37 -15.92 -8.78 -4.26
N SER A 38 -15.62 -7.54 -3.94
CA SER A 38 -15.93 -6.35 -4.74
C SER A 38 -14.65 -5.66 -5.20
N PHE A 39 -14.62 -5.25 -6.45
CA PHE A 39 -13.50 -4.47 -6.99
C PHE A 39 -13.58 -3.03 -6.48
N ASN A 40 -12.69 -2.65 -5.56
CA ASN A 40 -12.60 -1.30 -5.00
C ASN A 40 -11.44 -0.51 -5.62
N THR A 41 -11.18 -0.73 -6.91
CA THR A 41 -10.02 -0.14 -7.61
C THR A 41 -10.37 1.08 -8.46
N GLU A 42 -11.63 1.51 -8.49
CA GLU A 42 -12.12 2.60 -9.36
C GLU A 42 -11.28 3.87 -9.28
N ARG A 43 -10.83 4.25 -8.07
CA ARG A 43 -10.03 5.47 -7.87
C ARG A 43 -8.61 5.40 -8.45
N ILE A 44 -8.13 4.21 -8.74
CA ILE A 44 -6.77 3.98 -9.26
C ILE A 44 -6.76 3.33 -10.64
N GLU A 45 -7.93 3.00 -11.21
CA GLU A 45 -8.04 2.35 -12.52
C GLU A 45 -7.38 3.16 -13.63
N HIS A 46 -7.53 4.49 -13.61
CA HIS A 46 -6.90 5.35 -14.60
C HIS A 46 -5.36 5.24 -14.60
N LEU A 47 -4.74 4.98 -13.44
CA LEU A 47 -3.30 4.78 -13.31
C LEU A 47 -2.84 3.43 -13.90
N TYR A 48 -3.74 2.46 -13.97
CA TYR A 48 -3.53 1.14 -14.55
C TYR A 48 -3.77 1.11 -16.04
N ILE A 49 -4.87 1.75 -16.48
CA ILE A 49 -5.32 1.74 -17.88
C ILE A 49 -4.32 2.50 -18.76
N GLU A 50 -3.77 3.61 -18.24
CA GLU A 50 -2.69 4.32 -18.92
C GLU A 50 -1.46 3.45 -19.13
N GLU A 51 -1.17 2.54 -18.18
CA GLU A 51 -0.06 1.60 -18.32
C GLU A 51 -0.31 0.53 -19.39
N LEU A 52 -1.57 0.16 -19.62
CA LEU A 52 -1.97 -0.84 -20.63
C LEU A 52 -2.08 -0.27 -22.04
N ILE A 53 -2.37 1.02 -22.18
CA ILE A 53 -2.61 1.69 -23.48
C ILE A 53 -1.35 2.36 -24.01
N GLU A 54 -0.52 2.91 -23.16
CA GLU A 54 0.77 3.48 -23.57
C GLU A 54 1.84 2.38 -23.64
N ASP A 55 1.94 1.81 -24.82
CA ASP A 55 2.96 0.90 -25.27
C ASP A 55 4.32 1.19 -24.62
N LEU A 56 4.70 0.41 -23.61
CA LEU A 56 6.07 0.12 -23.13
C LEU A 56 7.05 1.28 -22.84
N LYS A 57 6.69 2.51 -23.07
CA LYS A 57 7.60 3.67 -22.95
C LYS A 57 7.34 4.60 -21.77
N SER A 58 6.22 4.50 -21.11
CA SER A 58 5.92 5.30 -19.93
C SER A 58 6.61 4.70 -18.71
N LYS A 59 7.57 5.43 -18.13
CA LYS A 59 8.30 5.06 -16.92
C LYS A 59 7.46 5.24 -15.63
N ARG A 60 6.16 5.35 -15.77
CA ARG A 60 5.23 5.55 -14.67
C ARG A 60 4.58 4.22 -14.33
N LYS A 61 5.01 3.58 -13.27
CA LYS A 61 4.49 2.27 -12.88
C LYS A 61 3.80 2.34 -11.55
N LEU A 62 2.51 1.99 -11.56
CA LEU A 62 1.80 1.57 -10.38
C LEU A 62 1.84 0.04 -10.29
N ASN A 63 2.52 -0.47 -9.28
CA ASN A 63 2.59 -1.90 -9.02
C ASN A 63 1.63 -2.26 -7.88
N LEU A 64 0.69 -3.14 -8.12
CA LEU A 64 -0.24 -3.58 -7.08
C LEU A 64 0.11 -4.98 -6.57
N HIS A 65 -0.05 -5.14 -5.28
CA HIS A 65 0.21 -6.38 -4.57
C HIS A 65 -0.98 -6.74 -3.69
N TYR A 66 -1.36 -8.01 -3.68
CA TYR A 66 -2.31 -8.49 -2.69
C TYR A 66 -1.64 -8.63 -1.33
N GLY A 67 -2.27 -8.04 -0.32
CA GLY A 67 -1.80 -8.13 1.06
C GLY A 67 -2.88 -7.76 2.05
N ASP A 68 -2.64 -8.08 3.30
CA ASP A 68 -3.52 -7.75 4.42
C ASP A 68 -2.69 -7.31 5.62
N MET A 69 -3.14 -6.25 6.30
CA MET A 69 -2.51 -5.75 7.53
C MET A 69 -2.60 -6.75 8.68
N THR A 70 -3.40 -7.80 8.55
CA THR A 70 -3.52 -8.90 9.53
C THR A 70 -2.58 -10.07 9.24
N ASP A 71 -1.85 -10.05 8.11
CA ASP A 71 -0.91 -11.09 7.70
C ASP A 71 0.54 -10.62 7.75
N SER A 72 1.21 -10.89 8.87
CA SER A 72 2.61 -10.51 9.10
C SER A 72 3.56 -11.13 8.08
N SER A 73 3.39 -12.39 7.73
CA SER A 73 4.30 -13.09 6.81
C SER A 73 4.22 -12.54 5.39
N ASN A 74 3.03 -12.16 4.96
CA ASN A 74 2.82 -11.50 3.67
C ASN A 74 3.50 -10.11 3.65
N LEU A 75 3.30 -9.30 4.67
CA LEU A 75 3.93 -7.97 4.77
C LEU A 75 5.46 -8.05 4.79
N ILE A 76 6.04 -8.98 5.54
CA ILE A 76 7.50 -9.20 5.56
C ILE A 76 8.01 -9.50 4.16
N ARG A 77 7.38 -10.42 3.45
CA ARG A 77 7.77 -10.79 2.07
C ARG A 77 7.64 -9.64 1.08
N LEU A 78 6.55 -8.87 1.16
CA LEU A 78 6.33 -7.73 0.29
C LEU A 78 7.40 -6.65 0.51
N ILE A 79 7.67 -6.27 1.75
CA ILE A 79 8.68 -5.28 2.08
C ILE A 79 10.09 -5.76 1.67
N GLN A 80 10.38 -7.03 1.86
CA GLN A 80 11.64 -7.64 1.41
C GLN A 80 11.81 -7.59 -0.11
N LYS A 81 10.74 -7.88 -0.85
CA LYS A 81 10.73 -7.88 -2.32
C LYS A 81 10.82 -6.46 -2.89
N ILE A 82 10.03 -5.54 -2.37
CA ILE A 82 9.88 -4.18 -2.89
C ILE A 82 11.08 -3.31 -2.49
N LYS A 83 11.58 -3.47 -1.27
CA LYS A 83 12.64 -2.64 -0.67
C LYS A 83 12.31 -1.15 -0.77
N PRO A 84 11.17 -0.70 -0.25
CA PRO A 84 10.74 0.67 -0.37
C PRO A 84 11.73 1.62 0.32
N THR A 85 11.80 2.85 -0.19
CA THR A 85 12.52 3.94 0.48
C THR A 85 11.60 4.77 1.37
N GLU A 86 10.30 4.70 1.11
CA GLU A 86 9.27 5.39 1.87
C GLU A 86 8.03 4.49 2.00
N ILE A 87 7.42 4.45 3.17
CA ILE A 87 6.17 3.72 3.42
C ILE A 87 5.10 4.68 3.92
N TYR A 88 3.97 4.68 3.26
CA TYR A 88 2.78 5.45 3.61
C TYR A 88 1.68 4.49 4.07
N ASN A 89 1.45 4.44 5.39
CA ASN A 89 0.46 3.55 5.97
C ASN A 89 -0.89 4.25 6.09
N LEU A 90 -1.73 4.12 5.08
CA LEU A 90 -3.07 4.69 5.01
C LEU A 90 -4.17 3.63 5.11
N ALA A 91 -3.82 2.36 5.27
CA ALA A 91 -4.77 1.30 5.49
C ALA A 91 -5.35 1.41 6.90
N ALA A 92 -6.65 1.58 6.96
CA ALA A 92 -7.39 1.61 8.21
C ALA A 92 -8.82 1.09 8.01
N GLN A 93 -9.40 0.54 9.08
CA GLN A 93 -10.82 0.37 9.19
C GLN A 93 -11.38 1.69 9.77
N SER A 94 -11.90 2.57 8.91
CA SER A 94 -12.32 3.93 9.27
C SER A 94 -13.84 4.11 9.38
N HIS A 95 -14.61 3.05 9.11
CA HIS A 95 -16.07 3.11 9.22
C HIS A 95 -16.51 3.04 10.68
N VAL A 96 -17.09 4.12 11.21
CA VAL A 96 -17.42 4.26 12.63
C VAL A 96 -18.31 3.13 13.14
N LYS A 97 -19.39 2.80 12.43
CA LYS A 97 -20.29 1.72 12.82
C LYS A 97 -19.55 0.37 12.93
N VAL A 98 -18.72 0.05 11.95
CA VAL A 98 -17.94 -1.20 11.93
C VAL A 98 -16.95 -1.23 13.11
N SER A 99 -16.40 -0.09 13.54
CA SER A 99 -15.50 -0.04 14.68
C SER A 99 -16.17 -0.43 16.00
N PHE A 100 -17.46 -0.17 16.14
CA PHE A 100 -18.25 -0.60 17.30
C PHE A 100 -18.74 -2.04 17.16
N ASP A 101 -19.12 -2.47 15.96
CA ASP A 101 -19.64 -3.82 15.71
C ASP A 101 -18.51 -4.86 15.67
N LEU A 102 -17.32 -4.47 15.20
CA LEU A 102 -16.14 -5.33 15.05
C LEU A 102 -14.89 -4.67 15.67
N PRO A 103 -14.86 -4.46 17.00
CA PRO A 103 -13.75 -3.73 17.63
C PRO A 103 -12.41 -4.48 17.54
N GLU A 104 -12.41 -5.80 17.59
CA GLU A 104 -11.18 -6.59 17.47
C GLU A 104 -10.57 -6.46 16.07
N TYR A 105 -11.39 -6.53 15.02
CA TYR A 105 -10.94 -6.32 13.64
C TYR A 105 -10.37 -4.91 13.45
N THR A 106 -11.00 -3.90 14.02
CA THR A 106 -10.53 -2.51 13.97
C THR A 106 -9.18 -2.36 14.68
N ALA A 107 -9.05 -2.90 15.88
CA ALA A 107 -7.79 -2.89 16.63
C ALA A 107 -6.68 -3.68 15.89
N GLU A 108 -7.03 -4.81 15.34
CA GLU A 108 -6.12 -5.68 14.58
C GLU A 108 -5.58 -4.98 13.32
N THR A 109 -6.43 -4.28 12.57
CA THR A 109 -6.05 -3.58 11.35
C THR A 109 -5.32 -2.28 11.66
N ASP A 110 -5.85 -1.44 12.53
CA ASP A 110 -5.37 -0.07 12.72
C ASP A 110 -4.18 -0.02 13.69
N GLY A 111 -4.25 -0.76 14.80
CA GLY A 111 -3.19 -0.81 15.82
C GLY A 111 -2.13 -1.85 15.51
N ILE A 112 -2.48 -3.12 15.55
CA ILE A 112 -1.54 -4.23 15.38
C ILE A 112 -1.03 -4.31 13.94
N GLY A 113 -1.84 -3.93 12.94
CA GLY A 113 -1.40 -3.83 11.56
C GLY A 113 -0.25 -2.84 11.37
N THR A 114 -0.29 -1.70 12.03
CA THR A 114 0.83 -0.74 12.04
C THR A 114 2.08 -1.34 12.69
N LEU A 115 1.92 -2.04 13.81
CA LEU A 115 3.02 -2.76 14.46
C LEU A 115 3.63 -3.81 13.52
N ARG A 116 2.81 -4.54 12.75
CA ARG A 116 3.30 -5.54 11.77
C ARG A 116 4.16 -4.90 10.69
N ILE A 117 3.83 -3.71 10.21
CA ILE A 117 4.69 -2.97 9.26
C ILE A 117 6.03 -2.64 9.91
N LEU A 118 6.03 -2.09 11.12
CA LEU A 118 7.25 -1.74 11.84
C LEU A 118 8.14 -2.96 12.10
N GLU A 119 7.56 -4.07 12.54
CA GLU A 119 8.28 -5.33 12.72
C GLU A 119 8.79 -5.91 11.39
N SER A 120 8.06 -5.72 10.30
CA SER A 120 8.50 -6.14 8.96
C SER A 120 9.71 -5.35 8.48
N ILE A 121 9.74 -4.04 8.75
CA ILE A 121 10.89 -3.17 8.47
C ILE A 121 12.11 -3.65 9.25
N LYS A 122 11.93 -3.89 10.55
CA LYS A 122 12.99 -4.36 11.44
C LYS A 122 13.52 -5.74 11.04
N SER A 123 12.63 -6.69 10.76
CA SER A 123 13.00 -8.03 10.31
C SER A 123 13.83 -8.03 9.01
N ASN A 124 13.59 -7.06 8.15
CA ASN A 124 14.32 -6.87 6.91
C ASN A 124 15.56 -5.96 7.06
N LYS A 125 15.88 -5.49 8.26
CA LYS A 125 17.01 -4.59 8.56
C LYS A 125 17.00 -3.31 7.73
N LEU A 126 15.83 -2.73 7.54
CA LEU A 126 15.61 -1.57 6.70
C LEU A 126 15.35 -0.27 7.49
N GLU A 127 15.46 -0.28 8.82
CA GLU A 127 15.11 0.83 9.72
C GLU A 127 15.86 2.13 9.40
N LYS A 128 17.07 2.03 8.88
CA LYS A 128 17.89 3.20 8.52
C LYS A 128 17.69 3.65 7.07
N LYS A 129 16.91 2.90 6.28
CA LYS A 129 16.72 3.12 4.84
C LYS A 129 15.33 3.63 4.49
N ILE A 130 14.35 3.34 5.32
CA ILE A 130 12.94 3.66 5.09
C ILE A 130 12.54 4.90 5.89
N LYS A 131 11.77 5.76 5.24
CA LYS A 131 11.07 6.90 5.86
C LYS A 131 9.58 6.63 5.94
#